data_26c6c35c31d2f4f4d0d1854ff42b6bca
#
_entry.id   26c6c35c31d2f4f4d0d1854ff42b6bca
#
_cell.length_a   1.000
_cell.length_b   1.000
_cell.length_c   1.000
_cell.angle_alpha   90.00
_cell.angle_beta   90.00
_cell.angle_gamma   90.00
#
_symmetry.space_group_name_H-M   'P 1'
#
loop_
_entity.id
_entity.type
_entity.pdbx_description
1 polymer ?
#
loop_
_entity_poly.entity_id
_entity_poly.type
_entity_poly.pdbx_seq_one_letter_code
_entity_poly.pdbx_strand_id
1 'polypeptide(L)'
;MLKKFTNKKGFTLMEMLIVVAIIVILVAIAIPTFTSSLNKAKAGVDLANIRSGYANAQIIAMTEGSEANGTYGLNKDGTVTDEGETGDYKTQSESKYVAAGTSIAGQLTVGTGTGDVAWGSGKTIAYTVKDGK
;
A
#
# COMPACT_ATOMS: atom_id res chain seq x y z
N MET A 1 -50.41 -21.46 -2.44
CA MET A 1 -49.33 -20.50 -2.39
C MET A 1 -47.93 -21.14 -2.15
N LEU A 2 -47.72 -21.94 -1.16
CA LEU A 2 -46.46 -22.64 -0.92
C LEU A 2 -46.05 -23.55 -2.09
N LYS A 3 -47.02 -24.07 -2.80
CA LYS A 3 -46.79 -24.92 -3.98
C LYS A 3 -46.01 -24.20 -5.07
N LYS A 4 -46.16 -22.87 -5.17
CA LYS A 4 -45.39 -22.07 -6.15
C LYS A 4 -43.90 -22.06 -5.85
N PHE A 5 -43.53 -22.12 -4.58
CA PHE A 5 -42.15 -22.12 -4.17
C PHE A 5 -41.49 -23.49 -4.30
N THR A 6 -42.31 -24.53 -4.46
CA THR A 6 -41.82 -25.90 -4.67
C THR A 6 -41.93 -26.33 -6.11
N ASN A 7 -42.09 -25.38 -7.02
CA ASN A 7 -42.15 -25.64 -8.44
C ASN A 7 -40.92 -26.42 -8.92
N LYS A 8 -41.11 -27.23 -9.94
CA LYS A 8 -40.05 -28.06 -10.52
C LYS A 8 -38.86 -27.22 -11.00
N LYS A 9 -39.06 -26.00 -11.44
CA LYS A 9 -38.03 -25.09 -11.95
C LYS A 9 -37.62 -24.05 -10.93
N GLY A 10 -38.26 -24.01 -9.77
CA GLY A 10 -37.98 -23.04 -8.72
C GLY A 10 -37.29 -23.66 -7.53
N PHE A 11 -36.64 -22.84 -6.75
CA PHE A 11 -36.04 -23.24 -5.50
C PHE A 11 -37.07 -23.16 -4.36
N THR A 12 -36.95 -24.05 -3.41
CA THR A 12 -37.76 -23.98 -2.20
C THR A 12 -37.25 -22.86 -1.30
N LEU A 13 -38.10 -22.39 -0.39
CA LEU A 13 -37.73 -21.40 0.61
C LEU A 13 -36.57 -21.92 1.47
N MET A 14 -36.61 -23.18 1.87
CA MET A 14 -35.55 -23.79 2.66
C MET A 14 -34.22 -23.84 1.93
N GLU A 15 -34.23 -24.16 0.64
CA GLU A 15 -33.01 -24.16 -0.16
C GLU A 15 -32.36 -22.78 -0.20
N MET A 16 -33.16 -21.74 -0.41
CA MET A 16 -32.66 -20.36 -0.42
C MET A 16 -32.13 -19.93 0.94
N LEU A 17 -32.83 -20.32 2.02
CA LEU A 17 -32.39 -20.00 3.38
C LEU A 17 -31.03 -20.65 3.70
N ILE A 18 -30.86 -21.91 3.33
CA ILE A 18 -29.61 -22.64 3.56
C ILE A 18 -28.49 -21.98 2.78
N VAL A 19 -28.70 -21.62 1.52
CA VAL A 19 -27.69 -20.98 0.68
C VAL A 19 -27.26 -19.64 1.27
N VAL A 20 -28.22 -18.81 1.66
CA VAL A 20 -27.93 -17.50 2.27
C VAL A 20 -27.17 -17.67 3.58
N ALA A 21 -27.56 -18.64 4.41
CA ALA A 21 -26.88 -18.91 5.67
C ALA A 21 -25.40 -19.30 5.45
N ILE A 22 -25.13 -20.15 4.47
CA ILE A 22 -23.76 -20.54 4.12
C ILE A 22 -22.95 -19.36 3.64
N ILE A 23 -23.52 -18.53 2.76
CA ILE A 23 -22.86 -17.34 2.24
C ILE A 23 -22.49 -16.38 3.39
N VAL A 24 -23.40 -16.15 4.33
CA VAL A 24 -23.17 -15.28 5.48
C VAL A 24 -21.99 -15.76 6.32
N ILE A 25 -21.94 -17.07 6.59
CA ILE A 25 -20.85 -17.65 7.36
C ILE A 25 -19.50 -17.48 6.64
N LEU A 26 -19.47 -17.78 5.34
CA LEU A 26 -18.25 -17.67 4.54
C LEU A 26 -17.76 -16.24 4.46
N VAL A 27 -18.67 -15.29 4.26
CA VAL A 27 -18.34 -13.86 4.20
C VAL A 27 -17.80 -13.37 5.55
N ALA A 28 -18.40 -13.81 6.65
CA ALA A 28 -17.95 -13.43 8.00
C ALA A 28 -16.50 -13.85 8.27
N ILE A 29 -16.07 -14.97 7.73
CA ILE A 29 -14.69 -15.43 7.86
C ILE A 29 -13.77 -14.73 6.85
N ALA A 30 -14.26 -14.53 5.64
CA ALA A 30 -13.46 -14.02 4.54
C ALA A 30 -13.08 -12.53 4.70
N ILE A 31 -13.99 -11.70 5.22
CA ILE A 31 -13.77 -10.26 5.30
C ILE A 31 -12.54 -9.89 6.13
N PRO A 32 -12.36 -10.33 7.37
CA PRO A 32 -11.17 -9.97 8.16
C PRO A 32 -9.88 -10.43 7.51
N THR A 33 -9.86 -11.65 6.96
CA THR A 33 -8.69 -12.22 6.30
C THR A 33 -8.34 -11.44 5.04
N PHE A 34 -9.34 -11.11 4.23
CA PHE A 34 -9.15 -10.34 3.00
C PHE A 34 -8.63 -8.94 3.29
N THR A 35 -9.17 -8.27 4.31
CA THR A 35 -8.75 -6.91 4.69
C THR A 35 -7.27 -6.90 5.09
N SER A 36 -6.82 -7.88 5.88
CA SER A 36 -5.41 -7.99 6.25
C SER A 36 -4.52 -8.17 5.03
N SER A 37 -4.91 -9.07 4.12
CA SER A 37 -4.15 -9.32 2.88
C SER A 37 -4.13 -8.09 1.97
N LEU A 38 -5.24 -7.37 1.88
CA LEU A 38 -5.34 -6.14 1.11
C LEU A 38 -4.42 -5.05 1.66
N ASN A 39 -4.36 -4.89 2.98
CA ASN A 39 -3.47 -3.92 3.61
C ASN A 39 -2.01 -4.26 3.35
N LYS A 40 -1.64 -5.52 3.39
CA LYS A 40 -0.28 -5.97 3.04
C LYS A 40 0.05 -5.68 1.58
N ALA A 41 -0.90 -5.94 0.68
CA ALA A 41 -0.71 -5.65 -0.74
C ALA A 41 -0.53 -4.15 -1.01
N LYS A 42 -1.34 -3.32 -0.38
CA LYS A 42 -1.22 -1.85 -0.47
C LYS A 42 0.12 -1.36 0.07
N ALA A 43 0.56 -1.90 1.20
CA ALA A 43 1.87 -1.55 1.77
C ALA A 43 3.01 -1.97 0.84
N GLY A 44 2.87 -3.11 0.16
CA GLY A 44 3.83 -3.54 -0.85
C GLY A 44 3.92 -2.59 -2.04
N VAL A 45 2.79 -2.07 -2.50
CA VAL A 45 2.75 -1.05 -3.55
C VAL A 45 3.41 0.25 -3.08
N ASP A 46 3.11 0.69 -1.86
CA ASP A 46 3.74 1.87 -1.27
C ASP A 46 5.26 1.70 -1.22
N LEU A 47 5.72 0.53 -0.77
CA LEU A 47 7.15 0.23 -0.70
C LEU A 47 7.80 0.27 -2.07
N ALA A 48 7.16 -0.28 -3.09
CA ALA A 48 7.66 -0.27 -4.47
C ALA A 48 7.79 1.17 -4.99
N ASN A 49 6.79 2.00 -4.75
CA ASN A 49 6.82 3.41 -5.15
C ASN A 49 7.90 4.21 -4.39
N ILE A 50 8.05 3.96 -3.10
CA ILE A 50 9.09 4.59 -2.28
C ILE A 50 10.48 4.21 -2.80
N ARG A 51 10.70 2.94 -3.15
CA ARG A 51 11.97 2.49 -3.75
C ARG A 51 12.25 3.17 -5.08
N SER A 52 11.22 3.31 -5.92
CA SER A 52 11.36 3.99 -7.21
C SER A 52 11.73 5.45 -7.02
N GLY A 53 11.06 6.16 -6.13
CA GLY A 53 11.38 7.54 -5.80
C GLY A 53 12.77 7.69 -5.20
N TYR A 54 13.18 6.77 -4.34
CA TYR A 54 14.52 6.77 -3.77
C TYR A 54 15.59 6.62 -4.86
N ALA A 55 15.38 5.72 -5.82
CA ALA A 55 16.30 5.56 -6.94
C ALA A 55 16.41 6.84 -7.78
N ASN A 56 15.30 7.50 -8.05
CA ASN A 56 15.30 8.78 -8.77
C ASN A 56 16.01 9.89 -7.98
N ALA A 57 15.78 9.96 -6.68
CA ALA A 57 16.47 10.91 -5.81
C ALA A 57 17.99 10.66 -5.78
N GLN A 58 18.40 9.39 -5.78
CA GLN A 58 19.81 9.01 -5.87
C GLN A 58 20.44 9.46 -7.17
N ILE A 59 19.72 9.33 -8.29
CA ILE A 59 20.21 9.79 -9.59
C ILE A 59 20.46 11.30 -9.55
N ILE A 60 19.52 12.07 -9.01
CA ILE A 60 19.66 13.52 -8.86
C ILE A 60 20.89 13.84 -7.98
N ALA A 61 21.02 13.18 -6.85
CA ALA A 61 22.14 13.40 -5.94
C ALA A 61 23.49 13.12 -6.60
N MET A 62 23.57 12.07 -7.41
CA MET A 62 24.82 11.70 -8.10
C MET A 62 25.12 12.61 -9.30
N THR A 63 24.10 13.15 -9.94
CA THR A 63 24.26 13.97 -11.15
C THR A 63 24.57 15.43 -10.78
N GLU A 64 23.88 15.97 -9.78
CA GLU A 64 23.97 17.40 -9.42
C GLU A 64 24.87 17.64 -8.21
N GLY A 65 25.19 16.59 -7.45
CA GLY A 65 26.08 16.72 -6.29
C GLY A 65 25.50 17.63 -5.20
N SER A 66 26.28 18.61 -4.78
CA SER A 66 25.85 19.52 -3.71
C SER A 66 24.75 20.48 -4.13
N GLU A 67 24.53 20.65 -5.44
CA GLU A 67 23.43 21.47 -5.93
C GLU A 67 22.08 20.77 -5.80
N ALA A 68 22.09 19.45 -5.64
CA ALA A 68 20.89 18.66 -5.42
C ALA A 68 20.36 18.73 -3.98
N ASN A 69 21.02 19.45 -3.09
CA ASN A 69 20.59 19.54 -1.71
C ASN A 69 19.19 20.12 -1.60
N GLY A 70 18.26 19.38 -1.04
CA GLY A 70 16.88 19.81 -0.92
C GLY A 70 15.95 18.65 -0.59
N THR A 71 14.67 18.93 -0.69
CA THR A 71 13.60 17.94 -0.43
C THR A 71 12.78 17.75 -1.69
N TYR A 72 12.59 16.51 -2.08
CA TYR A 72 11.88 16.10 -3.29
C TYR A 72 10.69 15.22 -2.90
N GLY A 73 9.51 15.51 -3.44
CA GLY A 73 8.31 14.73 -3.19
C GLY A 73 8.18 13.56 -4.15
N LEU A 74 7.45 12.53 -3.74
CA LEU A 74 7.19 11.35 -4.56
C LEU A 74 5.90 11.53 -5.36
N ASN A 75 5.97 11.27 -6.67
CA ASN A 75 4.83 11.28 -7.58
C ASN A 75 4.25 9.88 -7.80
N LYS A 76 3.03 9.83 -8.30
CA LYS A 76 2.30 8.58 -8.58
C LYS A 76 2.98 7.68 -9.60
N ASP A 77 3.75 8.26 -10.50
CA ASP A 77 4.49 7.53 -11.52
C ASP A 77 5.85 7.00 -11.05
N GLY A 78 6.17 7.21 -9.77
CA GLY A 78 7.44 6.77 -9.18
C GLY A 78 8.59 7.76 -9.38
N THR A 79 8.34 8.90 -10.03
CA THR A 79 9.35 9.97 -10.14
C THR A 79 9.33 10.86 -8.92
N VAL A 80 10.30 11.74 -8.81
CA VAL A 80 10.34 12.79 -7.78
C VAL A 80 10.04 14.15 -8.40
N THR A 81 9.54 15.06 -7.56
CA THR A 81 9.24 16.44 -7.95
C THR A 81 10.52 17.28 -8.10
N ASP A 82 10.36 18.51 -8.47
CA ASP A 82 11.42 19.50 -8.32
C ASP A 82 11.65 19.81 -6.84
N GLU A 83 12.79 20.43 -6.55
CA GLU A 83 13.17 20.77 -5.18
C GLU A 83 12.12 21.65 -4.50
N GLY A 84 11.78 21.27 -3.27
CA GLY A 84 10.83 22.02 -2.45
C GLY A 84 9.36 21.76 -2.75
N GLU A 85 9.04 20.95 -3.76
CA GLU A 85 7.66 20.61 -4.11
C GLU A 85 7.19 19.34 -3.42
N THR A 86 5.89 19.27 -3.18
CA THR A 86 5.25 18.09 -2.62
C THR A 86 4.71 17.22 -3.74
N GLY A 87 5.06 15.93 -3.75
CA GLY A 87 4.57 14.99 -4.73
C GLY A 87 3.10 14.66 -4.56
N ASP A 88 2.51 14.11 -5.60
CA ASP A 88 1.08 13.76 -5.64
C ASP A 88 0.79 12.33 -5.16
N TYR A 89 1.83 11.53 -4.89
CA TYR A 89 1.64 10.18 -4.36
C TYR A 89 1.26 10.24 -2.89
N LYS A 90 0.21 9.51 -2.55
CA LYS A 90 -0.18 9.30 -1.14
C LYS A 90 -0.17 7.81 -0.83
N THR A 91 0.40 7.48 0.30
CA THR A 91 0.47 6.10 0.76
C THR A 91 -0.93 5.51 0.94
N GLN A 92 -1.10 4.26 0.55
CA GLN A 92 -2.38 3.56 0.60
C GLN A 92 -2.56 2.77 1.88
N SER A 93 -1.47 2.47 2.58
CA SER A 93 -1.49 1.68 3.80
C SER A 93 -0.40 2.15 4.75
N GLU A 94 -0.26 1.47 5.87
CA GLU A 94 0.75 1.80 6.87
C GLU A 94 1.98 0.90 6.71
N SER A 95 3.13 1.41 7.06
CA SER A 95 4.39 0.66 6.99
C SER A 95 4.39 -0.60 7.89
N LYS A 96 3.54 -0.63 8.91
CA LYS A 96 3.46 -1.80 9.80
C LYS A 96 3.08 -3.10 9.09
N TYR A 97 2.48 -3.01 7.91
CA TYR A 97 2.11 -4.19 7.11
C TYR A 97 3.25 -4.72 6.25
N VAL A 98 4.37 -4.02 6.21
CA VAL A 98 5.59 -4.48 5.55
C VAL A 98 6.46 -5.17 6.60
N ALA A 99 7.18 -6.20 6.19
CA ALA A 99 8.06 -6.91 7.10
C ALA A 99 9.10 -5.96 7.71
N ALA A 100 9.28 -6.03 9.03
CA ALA A 100 10.26 -5.23 9.73
C ALA A 100 11.67 -5.49 9.19
N GLY A 101 12.47 -4.44 9.07
CA GLY A 101 13.81 -4.54 8.56
C GLY A 101 13.91 -4.69 7.04
N THR A 102 12.81 -4.55 6.31
CA THR A 102 12.84 -4.58 4.86
C THR A 102 13.67 -3.41 4.33
N SER A 103 14.72 -3.73 3.59
CA SER A 103 15.62 -2.71 3.04
C SER A 103 15.03 -2.03 1.82
N ILE A 104 15.11 -0.71 1.80
CA ILE A 104 14.74 0.11 0.64
C ILE A 104 16.05 0.55 -0.02
N ALA A 105 16.27 0.06 -1.24
CA ALA A 105 17.47 0.35 -2.02
C ALA A 105 18.80 0.10 -1.26
N GLY A 106 18.75 -0.75 -0.24
CA GLY A 106 19.95 -1.13 0.51
C GLY A 106 20.42 -0.12 1.56
N GLN A 107 19.76 1.04 1.66
CA GLN A 107 20.20 2.09 2.59
C GLN A 107 19.13 2.49 3.60
N LEU A 108 17.88 2.42 3.22
CA LEU A 108 16.75 2.72 4.11
C LEU A 108 16.07 1.40 4.48
N THR A 109 15.69 1.27 5.73
CA THR A 109 14.96 0.10 6.23
C THR A 109 13.58 0.50 6.71
N VAL A 110 12.62 -0.43 6.60
CA VAL A 110 11.26 -0.25 7.10
C VAL A 110 11.11 -1.08 8.36
N GLY A 111 10.60 -0.47 9.42
CA GLY A 111 10.38 -1.16 10.67
C GLY A 111 10.60 -0.27 11.87
N THR A 112 10.93 -0.88 12.99
CA THR A 112 11.20 -0.18 14.25
C THR A 112 12.68 -0.29 14.59
N GLY A 113 13.36 0.83 14.63
CA GLY A 113 14.77 0.85 14.96
C GLY A 113 15.51 2.02 14.33
N THR A 114 16.80 2.08 14.59
CA THR A 114 17.63 3.16 14.04
C THR A 114 17.81 2.96 12.53
N GLY A 115 17.41 3.96 11.76
CA GLY A 115 17.49 3.92 10.30
C GLY A 115 16.28 3.34 9.60
N ASP A 116 15.26 2.92 10.36
CA ASP A 116 14.03 2.42 9.78
C ASP A 116 13.17 3.57 9.26
N VAL A 117 12.46 3.30 8.17
CA VAL A 117 11.51 4.23 7.58
C VAL A 117 10.09 3.77 7.89
N ALA A 118 9.29 4.68 8.41
CA ALA A 118 7.89 4.39 8.73
C ALA A 118 6.99 5.43 8.10
N TRP A 119 5.81 5.01 7.66
CA TRP A 119 4.80 5.91 7.12
C TRP A 119 3.41 5.49 7.57
N GLY A 120 2.49 6.47 7.63
CA GLY A 120 1.07 6.23 7.85
C GLY A 120 0.31 6.21 6.53
N SER A 121 -0.94 5.82 6.57
CA SER A 121 -1.82 5.85 5.41
C SER A 121 -2.20 7.29 5.03
N GLY A 122 -2.31 7.55 3.74
CA GLY A 122 -2.72 8.85 3.20
C GLY A 122 -1.67 9.95 3.35
N LYS A 123 -0.41 9.60 3.57
CA LYS A 123 0.69 10.54 3.74
C LYS A 123 1.50 10.70 2.46
N THR A 124 2.04 11.87 2.24
CA THR A 124 3.00 12.11 1.18
C THR A 124 4.39 11.63 1.62
N ILE A 125 5.20 11.28 0.64
CA ILE A 125 6.58 10.83 0.87
C ILE A 125 7.51 11.89 0.32
N ALA A 126 8.55 12.21 1.09
CA ALA A 126 9.57 13.14 0.69
C ALA A 126 10.96 12.54 0.91
N TYR A 127 11.87 12.89 0.04
CA TYR A 127 13.27 12.48 0.10
C TYR A 127 14.13 13.71 0.33
N THR A 128 14.99 13.66 1.32
CA THR A 128 15.92 14.75 1.60
C THR A 128 17.30 14.35 1.08
N VAL A 129 17.81 15.13 0.16
CA VAL A 129 19.18 14.99 -0.36
C VAL A 129 20.06 15.98 0.39
N LYS A 130 21.18 15.48 0.91
CA LYS A 130 22.13 16.30 1.64
C LYS A 130 23.54 15.86 1.26
N ASP A 131 24.35 16.83 0.81
CA ASP A 131 25.74 16.62 0.40
C ASP A 131 25.88 15.56 -0.71
N GLY A 132 24.91 15.52 -1.62
CA GLY A 132 24.91 14.58 -2.75
C GLY A 132 24.59 13.15 -2.38
N LYS A 133 23.86 12.92 -1.29
CA LYS A 133 23.56 11.58 -0.80
C LYS A 133 22.09 11.30 -0.61
#